data_cf835c02903f6cd495b9ef9547e37c80
#
_entry.id   cf835c02903f6cd495b9ef9547e37c80
#
_cell.length_a   1.000
_cell.length_b   1.000
_cell.length_c   1.000
_cell.angle_alpha   90.00
_cell.angle_beta   90.00
_cell.angle_gamma   90.00
#
_symmetry.space_group_name_H-M   'P 1'
#
loop_
_entity.id
_entity.type
_entity.pdbx_description
1 polymer ?
#
loop_
_entity_poly.entity_id
_entity_poly.type
_entity_poly.pdbx_seq_one_letter_code
_entity_poly.pdbx_strand_id
1 'polypeptide(L)'
;MPIAFENVSHTYSAGTPYEYQALRNINLEITEGKMTAIIGQTGSGKSTLVQHLNALLLPDAGIVHILDRDIKAGEKAKKLKALRGEVGLVFQFPEYQLFEETIIKDVAFGPKNFGCNEEEATKRAKEALKLVGMDESCFEKSPLELSGGQKRRVAIAGILAMDPKVLVLDEPTAGLDPAGTASMMALFSKLNKEMHKTVLMVTHDMENVYTYCDDVVVLEKGQVKLHGTVREFFSDPKKCRELNILPPYIVRIKEMLNEKGFDIPESVVNMKELADYIAKEVK
;
A
#
# COMPACT_ATOMS: atom_id res chain seq x y z
N MET A 1 5.65 -17.46 2.93
CA MET A 1 5.98 -17.34 4.37
C MET A 1 5.35 -16.07 4.88
N PRO A 2 4.75 -16.04 6.06
CA PRO A 2 4.06 -14.86 6.54
C PRO A 2 5.01 -13.68 6.71
N ILE A 3 4.50 -12.49 6.48
CA ILE A 3 5.16 -11.25 6.89
C ILE A 3 4.75 -11.02 8.34
N ALA A 4 5.72 -10.98 9.28
CA ALA A 4 5.38 -10.81 10.68
C ALA A 4 6.34 -9.85 11.41
N PHE A 5 5.79 -9.17 12.39
CA PHE A 5 6.52 -8.32 13.33
C PHE A 5 6.38 -8.95 14.73
N GLU A 6 7.50 -9.25 15.37
CA GLU A 6 7.53 -9.80 16.73
C GLU A 6 8.22 -8.80 17.67
N ASN A 7 7.44 -8.18 18.55
CA ASN A 7 7.89 -7.21 19.56
C ASN A 7 8.72 -6.07 18.97
N VAL A 8 8.41 -5.63 17.75
CA VAL A 8 9.18 -4.63 17.03
C VAL A 8 8.97 -3.24 17.61
N SER A 9 10.06 -2.56 17.92
CA SER A 9 10.08 -1.15 18.32
C SER A 9 11.08 -0.37 17.47
N HIS A 10 10.78 0.92 17.24
CA HIS A 10 11.68 1.82 16.52
C HIS A 10 11.60 3.24 17.08
N THR A 11 12.75 3.84 17.33
CA THR A 11 12.90 5.18 17.91
C THR A 11 13.81 6.03 17.02
N TYR A 12 13.28 7.12 16.50
CA TYR A 12 14.09 8.11 15.79
C TYR A 12 14.89 8.94 16.77
N SER A 13 16.12 9.29 16.39
CA SER A 13 17.02 10.20 17.15
C SER A 13 17.21 9.81 18.61
N ALA A 14 17.30 8.50 18.89
CA ALA A 14 17.47 7.99 20.25
C ALA A 14 18.65 8.66 20.99
N GLY A 15 18.43 9.00 22.27
CA GLY A 15 19.41 9.68 23.11
C GLY A 15 19.60 11.18 22.82
N THR A 16 18.74 11.78 21.99
CA THR A 16 18.75 13.23 21.71
C THR A 16 17.48 13.91 22.23
N PRO A 17 17.48 15.27 22.34
CA PRO A 17 16.25 16.01 22.68
C PRO A 17 15.09 15.83 21.69
N TYR A 18 15.36 15.28 20.51
CA TYR A 18 14.37 15.03 19.45
C TYR A 18 13.97 13.55 19.36
N GLU A 19 14.22 12.80 20.45
CA GLU A 19 13.84 11.38 20.51
C GLU A 19 12.33 11.20 20.33
N TYR A 20 11.97 10.32 19.38
CA TYR A 20 10.59 9.99 19.10
C TYR A 20 10.43 8.49 18.84
N GLN A 21 9.74 7.79 19.73
CA GLN A 21 9.41 6.38 19.57
C GLN A 21 8.22 6.22 18.62
N ALA A 22 8.51 5.87 17.38
CA ALA A 22 7.53 5.75 16.31
C ALA A 22 6.78 4.41 16.32
N LEU A 23 7.45 3.32 16.73
CA LEU A 23 6.83 2.00 16.90
C LEU A 23 7.11 1.46 18.30
N ARG A 24 6.07 0.84 18.90
CA ARG A 24 6.09 0.38 20.29
C ARG A 24 5.57 -1.04 20.38
N ASN A 25 6.47 -2.00 20.49
CA ASN A 25 6.14 -3.42 20.70
C ASN A 25 5.08 -3.92 19.69
N ILE A 26 5.36 -3.72 18.41
CA ILE A 26 4.49 -4.17 17.33
C ILE A 26 4.52 -5.69 17.26
N ASN A 27 3.34 -6.30 17.37
CA ASN A 27 3.08 -7.70 17.09
C ASN A 27 1.99 -7.73 16.01
N LEU A 28 2.34 -8.21 14.81
CA LEU A 28 1.47 -8.16 13.64
C LEU A 28 1.87 -9.28 12.68
N GLU A 29 0.90 -10.00 12.15
CA GLU A 29 1.08 -10.95 11.07
C GLU A 29 0.24 -10.51 9.86
N ILE A 30 0.83 -10.45 8.67
CA ILE A 30 0.18 -10.03 7.43
C ILE A 30 0.05 -11.24 6.52
N THR A 31 -1.16 -11.50 6.04
CA THR A 31 -1.47 -12.63 5.18
C THR A 31 -0.89 -12.44 3.78
N GLU A 32 -0.11 -13.41 3.33
CA GLU A 32 0.44 -13.44 1.96
C GLU A 32 -0.67 -13.53 0.92
N GLY A 33 -0.47 -12.88 -0.23
CA GLY A 33 -1.42 -12.89 -1.35
C GLY A 33 -2.65 -12.01 -1.17
N LYS A 34 -2.82 -11.35 -0.02
CA LYS A 34 -3.89 -10.39 0.24
C LYS A 34 -3.47 -8.95 -0.01
N MET A 35 -4.49 -8.10 -0.16
CA MET A 35 -4.34 -6.65 -0.14
C MET A 35 -4.72 -6.13 1.25
N THR A 36 -3.72 -5.67 2.01
CA THR A 36 -3.88 -5.21 3.40
C THR A 36 -3.74 -3.69 3.47
N ALA A 37 -4.75 -3.00 4.02
CA ALA A 37 -4.65 -1.59 4.32
C ALA A 37 -3.99 -1.35 5.68
N ILE A 38 -3.09 -0.36 5.76
CA ILE A 38 -2.52 0.15 7.00
C ILE A 38 -3.03 1.56 7.19
N ILE A 39 -3.90 1.75 8.17
CA ILE A 39 -4.62 3.00 8.41
C ILE A 39 -4.33 3.55 9.81
N GLY A 40 -4.67 4.81 10.04
CA GLY A 40 -4.47 5.50 11.32
C GLY A 40 -4.11 6.96 11.11
N GLN A 41 -4.10 7.73 12.18
CA GLN A 41 -3.80 9.16 12.14
C GLN A 41 -2.38 9.46 11.63
N THR A 42 -2.15 10.70 11.18
CA THR A 42 -0.81 11.19 10.87
C THR A 42 0.08 11.05 12.11
N GLY A 43 1.30 10.58 11.93
CA GLY A 43 2.23 10.33 13.05
C GLY A 43 1.96 9.05 13.84
N SER A 44 1.03 8.17 13.43
CA SER A 44 0.77 6.90 14.13
C SER A 44 1.82 5.82 13.90
N GLY A 45 2.80 6.02 13.00
CA GLY A 45 3.88 5.08 12.71
C GLY A 45 3.72 4.26 11.44
N LYS A 46 2.70 4.53 10.58
CA LYS A 46 2.42 3.75 9.36
C LYS A 46 3.61 3.67 8.41
N SER A 47 4.15 4.81 7.97
CA SER A 47 5.29 4.83 7.05
C SER A 47 6.53 4.21 7.69
N THR A 48 6.74 4.39 9.00
CA THR A 48 7.81 3.72 9.74
C THR A 48 7.64 2.21 9.70
N LEU A 49 6.43 1.70 9.95
CA LEU A 49 6.14 0.26 9.92
C LEU A 49 6.48 -0.35 8.54
N VAL A 50 6.00 0.26 7.45
CA VAL A 50 6.20 -0.30 6.12
C VAL A 50 7.65 -0.23 5.63
N GLN A 51 8.43 0.75 6.10
CA GLN A 51 9.86 0.87 5.77
C GLN A 51 10.72 -0.22 6.40
N HIS A 52 10.24 -0.92 7.41
CA HIS A 52 10.91 -2.11 7.95
C HIS A 52 10.82 -3.32 7.01
N LEU A 53 9.79 -3.39 6.16
CA LEU A 53 9.54 -4.54 5.29
C LEU A 53 10.63 -4.74 4.21
N ASN A 54 11.23 -3.66 3.71
CA ASN A 54 12.36 -3.73 2.78
C ASN A 54 13.71 -3.40 3.44
N ALA A 55 13.73 -3.38 4.79
CA ALA A 55 14.88 -3.02 5.60
C ALA A 55 15.49 -1.65 5.22
N LEU A 56 14.64 -0.68 4.88
CA LEU A 56 15.05 0.72 4.79
C LEU A 56 15.29 1.26 6.20
N LEU A 57 14.41 0.88 7.14
CA LEU A 57 14.63 1.01 8.58
C LEU A 57 14.87 -0.38 9.18
N LEU A 58 15.73 -0.42 10.20
CA LEU A 58 15.99 -1.62 10.99
C LEU A 58 15.33 -1.47 12.36
N PRO A 59 14.83 -2.55 12.96
CA PRO A 59 14.22 -2.48 14.29
C PRO A 59 15.27 -2.20 15.37
N ASP A 60 14.89 -1.41 16.39
CA ASP A 60 15.72 -1.21 17.59
C ASP A 60 15.50 -2.33 18.61
N ALA A 61 14.31 -2.98 18.56
CA ALA A 61 13.98 -4.16 19.34
C ALA A 61 13.07 -5.09 18.51
N GLY A 62 13.10 -6.38 18.82
CA GLY A 62 12.25 -7.40 18.17
C GLY A 62 12.80 -7.90 16.84
N ILE A 63 11.94 -8.54 16.07
CA ILE A 63 12.27 -9.21 14.80
C ILE A 63 11.21 -8.88 13.76
N VAL A 64 11.65 -8.58 12.53
CA VAL A 64 10.78 -8.52 11.36
C VAL A 64 11.05 -9.75 10.50
N HIS A 65 10.04 -10.59 10.34
CA HIS A 65 10.04 -11.72 9.42
C HIS A 65 9.49 -11.27 8.08
N ILE A 66 10.23 -11.45 7.03
CA ILE A 66 9.83 -11.04 5.68
C ILE A 66 10.35 -12.05 4.65
N LEU A 67 9.43 -12.71 3.94
CA LEU A 67 9.74 -13.80 3.03
C LEU A 67 10.53 -14.91 3.77
N ASP A 68 11.76 -15.19 3.33
CA ASP A 68 12.66 -16.20 3.91
C ASP A 68 13.73 -15.60 4.85
N ARG A 69 13.51 -14.38 5.35
CA ARG A 69 14.51 -13.62 6.10
C ARG A 69 13.98 -13.10 7.42
N ASP A 70 14.87 -13.11 8.42
CA ASP A 70 14.68 -12.45 9.71
C ASP A 70 15.57 -11.22 9.79
N ILE A 71 14.98 -10.08 10.12
CA ILE A 71 15.68 -8.83 10.39
C ILE A 71 15.57 -8.57 11.88
N LYS A 72 16.67 -8.82 12.62
CA LYS A 72 16.73 -8.74 14.08
C LYS A 72 17.39 -7.47 14.54
N ALA A 73 16.87 -6.91 15.62
CA ALA A 73 17.48 -5.79 16.30
C ALA A 73 18.92 -6.10 16.72
N GLY A 74 19.82 -5.14 16.54
CA GLY A 74 21.23 -5.28 16.92
C GLY A 74 22.08 -6.20 16.04
N GLU A 75 21.49 -6.91 15.08
CA GLU A 75 22.21 -7.75 14.14
C GLU A 75 22.50 -7.00 12.82
N LYS A 76 23.68 -7.28 12.24
CA LYS A 76 23.99 -6.74 10.90
C LYS A 76 23.15 -7.47 9.86
N ALA A 77 22.13 -6.80 9.34
CA ALA A 77 21.28 -7.34 8.30
C ALA A 77 22.10 -7.68 7.04
N LYS A 78 21.92 -8.90 6.54
CA LYS A 78 22.64 -9.43 5.35
C LYS A 78 21.70 -9.52 4.14
N LYS A 79 22.30 -9.48 2.94
CA LYS A 79 21.58 -9.66 1.66
C LYS A 79 20.40 -8.69 1.46
N LEU A 80 20.49 -7.46 2.00
CA LEU A 80 19.44 -6.45 1.87
C LEU A 80 19.15 -6.08 0.42
N LYS A 81 20.15 -6.14 -0.46
CA LYS A 81 19.93 -5.91 -1.89
C LYS A 81 18.90 -6.89 -2.46
N ALA A 82 19.07 -8.20 -2.22
CA ALA A 82 18.12 -9.20 -2.69
C ALA A 82 16.71 -8.99 -2.11
N LEU A 83 16.60 -8.67 -0.80
CA LEU A 83 15.32 -8.35 -0.17
C LEU A 83 14.61 -7.19 -0.88
N ARG A 84 15.33 -6.10 -1.16
CA ARG A 84 14.79 -4.91 -1.84
C ARG A 84 14.34 -5.17 -3.29
N GLY A 85 14.84 -6.23 -3.92
CA GLY A 85 14.36 -6.71 -5.21
C GLY A 85 13.02 -7.46 -5.10
N GLU A 86 12.79 -8.14 -3.98
CA GLU A 86 11.58 -8.93 -3.75
C GLU A 86 10.48 -8.15 -3.03
N VAL A 87 10.83 -7.05 -2.33
CA VAL A 87 9.91 -6.15 -1.60
C VAL A 87 10.02 -4.76 -2.19
N GLY A 88 9.14 -4.45 -3.13
CA GLY A 88 9.05 -3.13 -3.77
C GLY A 88 8.35 -2.13 -2.84
N LEU A 89 8.96 -0.96 -2.65
CA LEU A 89 8.39 0.14 -1.87
C LEU A 89 8.17 1.35 -2.76
N VAL A 90 6.91 1.74 -2.92
CA VAL A 90 6.47 2.96 -3.59
C VAL A 90 6.22 4.02 -2.52
N PHE A 91 7.04 5.06 -2.50
CA PHE A 91 6.88 6.19 -1.58
C PHE A 91 5.76 7.13 -1.99
N GLN A 92 5.34 7.98 -1.09
CA GLN A 92 4.46 9.10 -1.40
C GLN A 92 5.14 10.02 -2.43
N PHE A 93 4.40 10.41 -3.48
CA PHE A 93 4.91 11.20 -4.61
C PHE A 93 6.13 10.59 -5.32
N PRO A 94 6.03 9.33 -5.80
CA PRO A 94 7.16 8.62 -6.38
C PRO A 94 7.67 9.27 -7.68
N GLU A 95 6.87 10.11 -8.32
CA GLU A 95 7.21 10.89 -9.51
C GLU A 95 8.41 11.83 -9.34
N TYR A 96 8.73 12.21 -8.11
CA TYR A 96 9.94 13.02 -7.83
C TYR A 96 11.24 12.21 -7.81
N GLN A 97 11.14 10.89 -7.96
CA GLN A 97 12.31 10.00 -7.97
C GLN A 97 12.81 9.70 -9.40
N LEU A 98 12.14 10.20 -10.43
CA LEU A 98 12.57 10.03 -11.82
C LEU A 98 13.78 10.93 -12.10
N PHE A 99 14.84 10.36 -12.71
CA PHE A 99 16.12 11.07 -12.88
C PHE A 99 16.85 10.78 -14.20
N GLU A 100 16.45 9.75 -14.93
CA GLU A 100 17.08 9.36 -16.17
C GLU A 100 16.64 10.23 -17.37
N GLU A 101 17.41 10.21 -18.44
CA GLU A 101 17.14 10.99 -19.66
C GLU A 101 15.86 10.55 -20.36
N THR A 102 15.56 9.24 -20.36
CA THR A 102 14.37 8.66 -20.98
C THR A 102 13.62 7.76 -20.01
N ILE A 103 12.30 7.65 -20.24
CA ILE A 103 11.39 6.85 -19.45
C ILE A 103 11.84 5.38 -19.37
N ILE A 104 12.24 4.82 -20.53
CA ILE A 104 12.66 3.42 -20.57
C ILE A 104 13.96 3.18 -19.80
N LYS A 105 14.92 4.12 -19.84
CA LYS A 105 16.15 4.04 -19.05
C LYS A 105 15.85 4.09 -17.55
N ASP A 106 14.94 4.98 -17.14
CA ASP A 106 14.55 5.14 -15.75
C ASP A 106 13.94 3.84 -15.20
N VAL A 107 12.99 3.25 -15.93
CA VAL A 107 12.35 1.98 -15.53
C VAL A 107 13.34 0.80 -15.60
N ALA A 108 14.28 0.78 -16.54
CA ALA A 108 15.31 -0.25 -16.64
C ALA A 108 16.41 -0.16 -15.57
N PHE A 109 16.54 0.97 -14.89
CA PHE A 109 17.57 1.23 -13.89
C PHE A 109 17.54 0.20 -12.74
N GLY A 110 16.35 -0.07 -12.17
CA GLY A 110 16.16 -1.06 -11.14
C GLY A 110 16.69 -2.45 -11.54
N PRO A 111 16.13 -3.10 -12.58
CA PRO A 111 16.59 -4.38 -13.08
C PRO A 111 18.10 -4.46 -13.34
N LYS A 112 18.70 -3.43 -13.97
CA LYS A 112 20.16 -3.35 -14.18
C LYS A 112 20.93 -3.39 -12.88
N ASN A 113 20.54 -2.59 -11.90
CA ASN A 113 21.17 -2.57 -10.58
C ASN A 113 21.08 -3.91 -9.86
N PHE A 114 20.05 -4.70 -10.14
CA PHE A 114 19.88 -6.03 -9.54
C PHE A 114 20.48 -7.17 -10.38
N GLY A 115 21.22 -6.84 -11.42
CA GLY A 115 22.09 -7.78 -12.13
C GLY A 115 21.55 -8.28 -13.47
N CYS A 116 20.42 -7.74 -13.96
CA CYS A 116 19.99 -7.98 -15.33
C CYS A 116 20.95 -7.33 -16.32
N ASN A 117 21.20 -7.99 -17.45
CA ASN A 117 21.88 -7.35 -18.57
C ASN A 117 20.97 -6.29 -19.24
N GLU A 118 21.51 -5.51 -20.15
CA GLU A 118 20.82 -4.40 -20.81
C GLU A 118 19.55 -4.85 -21.53
N GLU A 119 19.63 -5.96 -22.26
CA GLU A 119 18.51 -6.49 -23.04
C GLU A 119 17.35 -6.94 -22.15
N GLU A 120 17.64 -7.73 -21.12
CA GLU A 120 16.65 -8.22 -20.16
C GLU A 120 16.05 -7.06 -19.36
N ALA A 121 16.86 -6.10 -18.91
CA ALA A 121 16.37 -4.93 -18.19
C ALA A 121 15.44 -4.07 -19.04
N THR A 122 15.79 -3.86 -20.31
CA THR A 122 14.96 -3.11 -21.27
C THR A 122 13.65 -3.84 -21.55
N LYS A 123 13.69 -5.17 -21.69
CA LYS A 123 12.48 -6.00 -21.87
C LYS A 123 11.54 -5.86 -20.69
N ARG A 124 12.04 -6.03 -19.45
CA ARG A 124 11.25 -5.86 -18.23
C ARG A 124 10.69 -4.46 -18.10
N ALA A 125 11.45 -3.45 -18.45
CA ALA A 125 11.00 -2.06 -18.46
C ALA A 125 9.81 -1.85 -19.41
N LYS A 126 9.89 -2.37 -20.64
CA LYS A 126 8.78 -2.31 -21.60
C LYS A 126 7.52 -3.01 -21.09
N GLU A 127 7.67 -4.18 -20.52
CA GLU A 127 6.54 -4.94 -19.94
C GLU A 127 5.89 -4.18 -18.78
N ALA A 128 6.69 -3.62 -17.87
CA ALA A 128 6.20 -2.84 -16.75
C ALA A 128 5.52 -1.53 -17.20
N LEU A 129 6.06 -0.82 -18.18
CA LEU A 129 5.46 0.38 -18.75
C LEU A 129 4.10 0.09 -19.40
N LYS A 130 3.97 -1.02 -20.13
CA LYS A 130 2.70 -1.48 -20.69
C LYS A 130 1.70 -1.83 -19.56
N LEU A 131 2.15 -2.51 -18.50
CA LEU A 131 1.32 -2.90 -17.37
C LEU A 131 0.68 -1.69 -16.67
N VAL A 132 1.43 -0.59 -16.54
CA VAL A 132 0.91 0.66 -15.97
C VAL A 132 0.13 1.52 -16.98
N GLY A 133 -0.06 1.06 -18.23
CA GLY A 133 -0.84 1.72 -19.26
C GLY A 133 -0.11 2.88 -19.96
N MET A 134 1.21 2.82 -20.07
CA MET A 134 1.99 3.79 -20.87
C MET A 134 2.04 3.35 -22.33
N ASP A 135 1.84 4.30 -23.22
CA ASP A 135 1.98 4.08 -24.67
C ASP A 135 3.45 3.96 -25.09
N GLU A 136 3.73 3.05 -26.01
CA GLU A 136 5.12 2.79 -26.46
C GLU A 136 5.77 4.02 -27.08
N SER A 137 5.00 4.91 -27.71
CA SER A 137 5.51 6.17 -28.29
C SER A 137 6.11 7.13 -27.25
N CYS A 138 5.86 6.87 -25.96
CA CYS A 138 6.39 7.66 -24.86
C CYS A 138 7.72 7.14 -24.31
N PHE A 139 8.11 5.90 -24.60
CA PHE A 139 9.22 5.23 -23.91
C PHE A 139 10.57 5.93 -24.04
N GLU A 140 10.84 6.53 -25.20
CA GLU A 140 12.07 7.27 -25.47
C GLU A 140 11.99 8.78 -25.11
N LYS A 141 10.82 9.23 -24.61
CA LYS A 141 10.67 10.63 -24.18
C LYS A 141 11.32 10.86 -22.82
N SER A 142 11.61 12.12 -22.55
CA SER A 142 12.07 12.54 -21.22
C SER A 142 10.92 12.45 -20.20
N PRO A 143 11.18 11.99 -18.97
CA PRO A 143 10.20 12.09 -17.88
C PRO A 143 9.66 13.50 -17.67
N LEU A 144 10.42 14.54 -18.02
CA LEU A 144 10.01 15.93 -17.86
C LEU A 144 8.83 16.32 -18.77
N GLU A 145 8.65 15.63 -19.88
CA GLU A 145 7.56 15.86 -20.84
C GLU A 145 6.21 15.27 -20.40
N LEU A 146 6.20 14.50 -19.32
CA LEU A 146 5.02 13.79 -18.87
C LEU A 146 4.16 14.63 -17.91
N SER A 147 2.84 14.37 -17.91
CA SER A 147 1.94 14.85 -16.85
C SER A 147 2.29 14.19 -15.50
N GLY A 148 1.86 14.79 -14.40
CA GLY A 148 2.10 14.24 -13.05
C GLY A 148 1.61 12.79 -12.89
N GLY A 149 0.41 12.48 -13.39
CA GLY A 149 -0.13 11.13 -13.37
C GLY A 149 0.67 10.13 -14.22
N GLN A 150 1.18 10.56 -15.37
CA GLN A 150 2.07 9.73 -16.19
C GLN A 150 3.42 9.50 -15.52
N LYS A 151 4.03 10.52 -14.91
CA LYS A 151 5.27 10.39 -14.12
C LYS A 151 5.09 9.37 -13.00
N ARG A 152 3.97 9.43 -12.27
CA ARG A 152 3.66 8.46 -11.21
C ARG A 152 3.58 7.04 -11.74
N ARG A 153 2.93 6.82 -12.89
CA ARG A 153 2.89 5.50 -13.54
C ARG A 153 4.28 4.99 -13.90
N VAL A 154 5.13 5.85 -14.44
CA VAL A 154 6.52 5.51 -14.79
C VAL A 154 7.32 5.13 -13.54
N ALA A 155 7.22 5.91 -12.45
CA ALA A 155 7.90 5.60 -11.20
C ALA A 155 7.44 4.26 -10.59
N ILE A 156 6.14 3.96 -10.64
CA ILE A 156 5.60 2.66 -10.22
C ILE A 156 6.10 1.55 -11.15
N ALA A 157 6.16 1.78 -12.46
CA ALA A 157 6.72 0.81 -13.41
C ALA A 157 8.16 0.45 -13.08
N GLY A 158 8.99 1.42 -12.63
CA GLY A 158 10.36 1.18 -12.18
C GLY A 158 10.45 0.16 -11.03
N ILE A 159 9.50 0.19 -10.11
CA ILE A 159 9.41 -0.80 -9.03
C ILE A 159 8.88 -2.14 -9.57
N LEU A 160 7.84 -2.11 -10.41
CA LEU A 160 7.23 -3.34 -10.96
C LEU A 160 8.17 -4.09 -11.92
N ALA A 161 9.09 -3.41 -12.61
CA ALA A 161 10.09 -4.03 -13.48
C ALA A 161 11.04 -4.97 -12.73
N MET A 162 11.13 -4.85 -11.42
CA MET A 162 11.86 -5.76 -10.53
C MET A 162 11.10 -7.06 -10.26
N ASP A 163 9.81 -7.12 -10.62
CA ASP A 163 8.88 -8.22 -10.32
C ASP A 163 8.80 -8.59 -8.82
N PRO A 164 8.55 -7.62 -7.94
CA PRO A 164 8.51 -7.87 -6.51
C PRO A 164 7.39 -8.86 -6.12
N LYS A 165 7.62 -9.67 -5.09
CA LYS A 165 6.60 -10.57 -4.49
C LYS A 165 5.67 -9.78 -3.57
N VAL A 166 6.21 -8.79 -2.88
CA VAL A 166 5.50 -7.91 -1.96
C VAL A 166 5.58 -6.48 -2.49
N LEU A 167 4.44 -5.82 -2.63
CA LEU A 167 4.35 -4.43 -3.04
C LEU A 167 3.83 -3.59 -1.88
N VAL A 168 4.64 -2.66 -1.43
CA VAL A 168 4.31 -1.71 -0.36
C VAL A 168 4.06 -0.35 -0.99
N LEU A 169 2.91 0.24 -0.70
CA LEU A 169 2.42 1.48 -1.29
C LEU A 169 2.18 2.49 -0.17
N ASP A 170 2.93 3.57 -0.13
CA ASP A 170 2.72 4.65 0.86
C ASP A 170 1.98 5.81 0.19
N GLU A 171 0.69 5.97 0.50
CA GLU A 171 -0.24 6.97 -0.05
C GLU A 171 -0.23 7.04 -1.59
N PRO A 172 -0.45 5.92 -2.31
CA PRO A 172 -0.17 5.82 -3.73
C PRO A 172 -1.11 6.67 -4.61
N THR A 173 -2.26 7.08 -4.08
CA THR A 173 -3.27 7.88 -4.80
C THR A 173 -3.32 9.35 -4.37
N ALA A 174 -2.45 9.77 -3.45
CA ALA A 174 -2.41 11.14 -2.96
C ALA A 174 -2.20 12.15 -4.10
N GLY A 175 -3.08 13.15 -4.20
CA GLY A 175 -3.00 14.21 -5.22
C GLY A 175 -3.43 13.80 -6.63
N LEU A 176 -3.97 12.59 -6.84
CA LEU A 176 -4.62 12.21 -8.09
C LEU A 176 -6.08 12.69 -8.13
N ASP A 177 -6.58 12.93 -9.32
CA ASP A 177 -8.01 13.12 -9.57
C ASP A 177 -8.78 11.78 -9.41
N PRO A 178 -10.11 11.79 -9.35
CA PRO A 178 -10.89 10.57 -9.16
C PRO A 178 -10.66 9.50 -10.24
N ALA A 179 -10.45 9.90 -11.50
CA ALA A 179 -10.21 8.97 -12.60
C ALA A 179 -8.81 8.33 -12.48
N GLY A 180 -7.80 9.13 -12.14
CA GLY A 180 -6.45 8.67 -11.86
C GLY A 180 -6.40 7.72 -10.66
N THR A 181 -7.12 8.05 -9.59
CA THR A 181 -7.27 7.20 -8.40
C THR A 181 -7.90 5.85 -8.77
N ALA A 182 -9.04 5.84 -9.46
CA ALA A 182 -9.71 4.62 -9.87
C ALA A 182 -8.83 3.74 -10.76
N SER A 183 -8.13 4.35 -11.73
CA SER A 183 -7.20 3.63 -12.61
C SER A 183 -6.02 3.04 -11.86
N MET A 184 -5.46 3.75 -10.89
CA MET A 184 -4.34 3.27 -10.07
C MET A 184 -4.78 2.14 -9.15
N MET A 185 -5.94 2.26 -8.51
CA MET A 185 -6.49 1.20 -7.66
C MET A 185 -6.83 -0.06 -8.46
N ALA A 186 -7.34 0.09 -9.69
CA ALA A 186 -7.57 -1.05 -10.58
C ALA A 186 -6.25 -1.78 -10.92
N LEU A 187 -5.15 -1.04 -11.15
CA LEU A 187 -3.82 -1.63 -11.35
C LEU A 187 -3.38 -2.44 -10.12
N PHE A 188 -3.47 -1.87 -8.92
CA PHE A 188 -3.05 -2.58 -7.69
C PHE A 188 -3.93 -3.80 -7.41
N SER A 189 -5.23 -3.70 -7.65
CA SER A 189 -6.15 -4.83 -7.56
C SER A 189 -5.78 -5.95 -8.55
N LYS A 190 -5.41 -5.61 -9.79
CA LYS A 190 -4.93 -6.55 -10.79
C LYS A 190 -3.63 -7.25 -10.33
N LEU A 191 -2.66 -6.50 -9.82
CA LEU A 191 -1.41 -7.05 -9.29
C LEU A 191 -1.65 -8.05 -8.16
N ASN A 192 -2.62 -7.77 -7.29
CA ASN A 192 -2.99 -8.67 -6.21
C ASN A 192 -3.79 -9.87 -6.70
N LYS A 193 -4.93 -9.67 -7.37
CA LYS A 193 -5.90 -10.73 -7.68
C LYS A 193 -5.48 -11.63 -8.84
N GLU A 194 -4.85 -11.06 -9.88
CA GLU A 194 -4.47 -11.80 -11.08
C GLU A 194 -3.01 -12.25 -11.05
N MET A 195 -2.12 -11.47 -10.44
CA MET A 195 -0.69 -11.77 -10.37
C MET A 195 -0.25 -12.29 -8.98
N HIS A 196 -1.21 -12.49 -8.07
CA HIS A 196 -1.02 -13.06 -6.73
C HIS A 196 0.07 -12.39 -5.88
N LYS A 197 0.27 -11.09 -6.07
CA LYS A 197 1.22 -10.32 -5.26
C LYS A 197 0.60 -9.94 -3.93
N THR A 198 1.39 -9.96 -2.87
CA THR A 198 0.99 -9.38 -1.58
C THR A 198 1.09 -7.88 -1.69
N VAL A 199 0.02 -7.15 -1.38
CA VAL A 199 -0.03 -5.69 -1.46
C VAL A 199 -0.33 -5.10 -0.09
N LEU A 200 0.54 -4.22 0.39
CA LEU A 200 0.29 -3.42 1.59
C LEU A 200 0.10 -1.96 1.17
N MET A 201 -0.98 -1.36 1.56
CA MET A 201 -1.30 0.02 1.20
C MET A 201 -1.49 0.87 2.45
N VAL A 202 -0.60 1.83 2.67
CA VAL A 202 -0.82 2.90 3.64
C VAL A 202 -1.73 3.93 2.99
N THR A 203 -2.87 4.25 3.61
CA THR A 203 -3.80 5.24 3.08
C THR A 203 -4.70 5.81 4.16
N HIS A 204 -5.27 6.97 3.90
CA HIS A 204 -6.35 7.60 4.67
C HIS A 204 -7.69 7.61 3.90
N ASP A 205 -7.74 7.00 2.70
CA ASP A 205 -8.95 6.90 1.88
C ASP A 205 -9.73 5.62 2.21
N MET A 206 -10.75 5.76 3.05
CA MET A 206 -11.56 4.62 3.50
C MET A 206 -12.46 4.04 2.41
N GLU A 207 -12.78 4.79 1.36
CA GLU A 207 -13.51 4.26 0.20
C GLU A 207 -12.65 3.24 -0.56
N ASN A 208 -11.37 3.57 -0.78
CA ASN A 208 -10.41 2.66 -1.39
C ASN A 208 -10.15 1.44 -0.50
N VAL A 209 -10.01 1.63 0.81
CA VAL A 209 -9.85 0.52 1.77
C VAL A 209 -11.03 -0.44 1.68
N TYR A 210 -12.26 0.07 1.76
CA TYR A 210 -13.48 -0.73 1.75
C TYR A 210 -13.71 -1.49 0.44
N THR A 211 -13.32 -0.85 -0.68
CA THR A 211 -13.57 -1.39 -2.02
C THR A 211 -12.55 -2.42 -2.45
N TYR A 212 -11.28 -2.22 -2.10
CA TYR A 212 -10.18 -2.98 -2.70
C TYR A 212 -9.42 -3.87 -1.74
N CYS A 213 -9.40 -3.56 -0.42
CA CYS A 213 -8.61 -4.31 0.54
C CYS A 213 -9.37 -5.48 1.17
N ASP A 214 -8.64 -6.54 1.49
CA ASP A 214 -9.15 -7.72 2.19
C ASP A 214 -9.06 -7.52 3.70
N ASP A 215 -7.90 -7.09 4.18
CA ASP A 215 -7.59 -6.93 5.59
C ASP A 215 -7.22 -5.48 5.91
N VAL A 216 -7.38 -5.09 7.17
CA VAL A 216 -7.05 -3.77 7.68
C VAL A 216 -6.25 -3.87 8.98
N VAL A 217 -5.21 -3.05 9.08
CA VAL A 217 -4.42 -2.83 10.29
C VAL A 217 -4.58 -1.38 10.72
N VAL A 218 -5.05 -1.16 11.94
CA VAL A 218 -5.19 0.19 12.52
C VAL A 218 -4.03 0.46 13.45
N LEU A 219 -3.24 1.49 13.12
CA LEU A 219 -2.16 1.99 13.96
C LEU A 219 -2.58 3.25 14.72
N GLU A 220 -2.30 3.25 16.02
CA GLU A 220 -2.44 4.44 16.87
C GLU A 220 -1.23 4.57 17.79
N LYS A 221 -0.58 5.75 17.79
CA LYS A 221 0.55 6.07 18.69
C LYS A 221 1.65 5.01 18.70
N GLY A 222 1.97 4.48 17.52
CA GLY A 222 3.01 3.47 17.34
C GLY A 222 2.64 2.05 17.76
N GLN A 223 1.37 1.75 17.97
CA GLN A 223 0.87 0.42 18.35
C GLN A 223 -0.22 -0.06 17.37
N VAL A 224 -0.30 -1.38 17.18
CA VAL A 224 -1.45 -2.00 16.50
C VAL A 224 -2.64 -2.01 17.45
N LYS A 225 -3.71 -1.32 17.08
CA LYS A 225 -4.96 -1.28 17.85
C LYS A 225 -5.96 -2.32 17.38
N LEU A 226 -5.93 -2.60 16.09
CA LEU A 226 -6.81 -3.57 15.48
C LEU A 226 -6.13 -4.18 14.26
N HIS A 227 -6.36 -5.47 14.06
CA HIS A 227 -6.09 -6.19 12.83
C HIS A 227 -7.24 -7.14 12.57
N GLY A 228 -7.77 -7.16 11.36
CA GLY A 228 -8.89 -8.01 10.97
C GLY A 228 -9.31 -7.78 9.53
N THR A 229 -10.42 -8.38 9.11
CA THR A 229 -10.95 -8.16 7.77
C THR A 229 -11.57 -6.76 7.65
N VAL A 230 -11.52 -6.20 6.45
CA VAL A 230 -12.15 -4.90 6.15
C VAL A 230 -13.64 -4.93 6.45
N ARG A 231 -14.33 -6.05 6.17
CA ARG A 231 -15.76 -6.20 6.41
C ARG A 231 -16.11 -6.19 7.88
N GLU A 232 -15.39 -6.95 8.70
CA GLU A 232 -15.58 -6.94 10.16
C GLU A 232 -15.28 -5.58 10.77
N PHE A 233 -14.24 -4.89 10.31
CA PHE A 233 -13.90 -3.57 10.82
C PHE A 233 -15.00 -2.54 10.57
N PHE A 234 -15.53 -2.47 9.35
CA PHE A 234 -16.55 -1.49 8.98
C PHE A 234 -17.98 -1.95 9.32
N SER A 235 -18.21 -3.15 9.86
CA SER A 235 -19.51 -3.57 10.37
C SER A 235 -19.92 -2.81 11.64
N ASP A 236 -18.95 -2.24 12.37
CA ASP A 236 -19.18 -1.41 13.55
C ASP A 236 -18.71 0.05 13.32
N PRO A 237 -19.59 0.94 12.79
CA PRO A 237 -19.26 2.33 12.57
C PRO A 237 -18.89 3.11 13.83
N LYS A 238 -19.37 2.69 15.01
CA LYS A 238 -19.04 3.34 16.29
C LYS A 238 -17.58 3.10 16.64
N LYS A 239 -17.12 1.86 16.50
CA LYS A 239 -15.70 1.49 16.71
C LYS A 239 -14.77 2.26 15.76
N CYS A 240 -15.18 2.47 14.50
CA CYS A 240 -14.40 3.30 13.58
C CYS A 240 -14.24 4.73 14.13
N ARG A 241 -15.32 5.35 14.62
CA ARG A 241 -15.29 6.72 15.17
C ARG A 241 -14.46 6.83 16.45
N GLU A 242 -14.50 5.82 17.33
CA GLU A 242 -13.64 5.75 18.52
C GLU A 242 -12.15 5.76 18.17
N LEU A 243 -11.79 5.18 17.02
CA LEU A 243 -10.44 5.20 16.47
C LEU A 243 -10.16 6.45 15.60
N ASN A 244 -11.08 7.43 15.59
CA ASN A 244 -11.03 8.63 14.75
C ASN A 244 -10.92 8.32 13.25
N ILE A 245 -11.58 7.25 12.81
CA ILE A 245 -11.67 6.84 11.41
C ILE A 245 -13.10 7.09 10.93
N LEU A 246 -13.25 7.87 9.87
CA LEU A 246 -14.54 8.10 9.24
C LEU A 246 -14.91 6.89 8.36
N PRO A 247 -16.01 6.18 8.64
CA PRO A 247 -16.44 5.05 7.81
C PRO A 247 -16.75 5.48 6.37
N PRO A 248 -16.64 4.55 5.39
CA PRO A 248 -17.03 4.78 4.00
C PRO A 248 -18.48 5.25 3.85
N TYR A 249 -18.77 5.95 2.74
CA TYR A 249 -20.11 6.50 2.48
C TYR A 249 -21.20 5.44 2.56
N ILE A 250 -20.99 4.27 1.95
CA ILE A 250 -21.97 3.17 1.96
C ILE A 250 -22.29 2.74 3.39
N VAL A 251 -21.30 2.64 4.28
CA VAL A 251 -21.48 2.23 5.67
C VAL A 251 -22.27 3.30 6.44
N ARG A 252 -21.94 4.58 6.25
CA ARG A 252 -22.64 5.70 6.91
C ARG A 252 -24.09 5.82 6.45
N ILE A 253 -24.35 5.65 5.14
CA ILE A 253 -25.71 5.72 4.59
C ILE A 253 -26.54 4.53 5.09
N LYS A 254 -25.99 3.32 5.13
CA LYS A 254 -26.67 2.15 5.72
C LYS A 254 -27.04 2.41 7.18
N GLU A 255 -26.10 2.93 7.99
CA GLU A 255 -26.37 3.29 9.38
C GLU A 255 -27.54 4.28 9.50
N MET A 256 -27.51 5.37 8.72
CA MET A 256 -28.59 6.38 8.70
C MET A 256 -29.94 5.81 8.27
N LEU A 257 -29.98 4.88 7.33
CA LEU A 257 -31.20 4.25 6.86
C LEU A 257 -31.73 3.27 7.90
N ASN A 258 -30.86 2.47 8.53
CA ASN A 258 -31.25 1.56 9.61
C ASN A 258 -31.83 2.32 10.82
N GLU A 259 -31.26 3.48 11.17
CA GLU A 259 -31.82 4.37 12.21
C GLU A 259 -33.24 4.89 11.88
N LYS A 260 -33.56 4.99 10.59
CA LYS A 260 -34.91 5.37 10.11
C LYS A 260 -35.87 4.19 9.94
N GLY A 261 -35.45 2.99 10.31
CA GLY A 261 -36.28 1.79 10.29
C GLY A 261 -36.20 0.96 9.01
N PHE A 262 -35.27 1.27 8.10
CA PHE A 262 -34.96 0.38 6.99
C PHE A 262 -34.03 -0.73 7.47
N ASP A 263 -34.27 -1.97 7.07
CA ASP A 263 -33.41 -3.11 7.39
C ASP A 263 -32.52 -3.43 6.18
N ILE A 264 -31.40 -2.71 6.06
CA ILE A 264 -30.49 -2.87 4.92
C ILE A 264 -29.58 -4.09 5.15
N PRO A 265 -29.67 -5.14 4.31
CA PRO A 265 -28.85 -6.34 4.46
C PRO A 265 -27.34 -6.07 4.43
N GLU A 266 -26.57 -6.89 5.15
CA GLU A 266 -25.11 -6.83 5.11
C GLU A 266 -24.54 -7.10 3.72
N SER A 267 -25.22 -7.92 2.91
CA SER A 267 -24.85 -8.23 1.53
C SER A 267 -24.84 -7.04 0.59
N VAL A 268 -25.51 -5.94 0.94
CA VAL A 268 -25.43 -4.66 0.20
C VAL A 268 -24.12 -3.99 0.53
N VAL A 269 -23.17 -4.04 -0.40
CA VAL A 269 -21.78 -3.60 -0.15
C VAL A 269 -21.33 -2.39 -0.98
N ASN A 270 -22.20 -1.89 -1.88
CA ASN A 270 -21.90 -0.70 -2.68
C ASN A 270 -23.17 0.13 -2.95
N MET A 271 -22.97 1.36 -3.43
CA MET A 271 -24.05 2.32 -3.66
C MET A 271 -25.06 1.85 -4.71
N LYS A 272 -24.62 1.09 -5.72
CA LYS A 272 -25.53 0.57 -6.76
C LYS A 272 -26.47 -0.47 -6.16
N GLU A 273 -25.92 -1.44 -5.42
CA GLU A 273 -26.72 -2.45 -4.73
C GLU A 273 -27.70 -1.83 -3.73
N LEU A 274 -27.26 -0.77 -3.02
CA LEU A 274 -28.15 -0.03 -2.12
C LEU A 274 -29.29 0.63 -2.87
N ALA A 275 -29.03 1.30 -3.98
CA ALA A 275 -30.05 1.92 -4.81
C ALA A 275 -31.05 0.87 -5.37
N ASP A 276 -30.54 -0.28 -5.84
CA ASP A 276 -31.35 -1.38 -6.35
C ASP A 276 -32.22 -2.00 -5.22
N TYR A 277 -31.69 -2.10 -4.00
CA TYR A 277 -32.42 -2.58 -2.82
C TYR A 277 -33.56 -1.61 -2.46
N ILE A 278 -33.27 -0.33 -2.29
CA ILE A 278 -34.27 0.69 -1.94
C ILE A 278 -35.38 0.76 -3.01
N ALA A 279 -35.04 0.70 -4.30
CA ALA A 279 -36.02 0.72 -5.38
C ALA A 279 -37.00 -0.46 -5.37
N LYS A 280 -36.66 -1.58 -4.74
CA LYS A 280 -37.51 -2.74 -4.53
C LYS A 280 -38.40 -2.60 -3.30
N GLU A 281 -37.90 -2.03 -2.22
CA GLU A 281 -38.64 -1.88 -0.96
C GLU A 281 -39.65 -0.72 -0.99
N VAL A 282 -39.43 0.30 -1.81
CA VAL A 282 -40.33 1.49 -1.94
C VAL A 282 -41.47 1.26 -2.95
N LYS A 283 -41.53 0.10 -3.55
CA LYS A 283 -42.68 -0.31 -4.40
C LYS A 283 -43.77 -0.97 -3.57
#